data_7c034d789cc2dbad599dc7892e694fa2
#
_entry.id   7c034d789cc2dbad599dc7892e694fa2
#
_cell.length_a   1.000
_cell.length_b   1.000
_cell.length_c   1.000
_cell.angle_alpha   90.00
_cell.angle_beta   90.00
_cell.angle_gamma   90.00
#
_symmetry.space_group_name_H-M   'P 1'
#
loop_
_entity.id
_entity.type
_entity.pdbx_description
1 polymer ?
#
loop_
_entity_poly.entity_id
_entity_poly.type
_entity_poly.pdbx_seq_one_letter_code
_entity_poly.pdbx_strand_id
1 'polypeptide(L)' 'MPEYDYFNGDNFITFDLIEIDDEKREVTVAVSDTGRISVRTFDLLFDGNRRYFEYGCSYTKIYIDEFTEEN' A
#
# COMPACT_ATOMS: atom_id res chain seq x y z
N MET A 1 3.75 6.91 -10.77
CA MET A 1 3.45 6.74 -9.33
C MET A 1 4.25 5.59 -8.77
N PRO A 2 4.74 5.69 -7.52
CA PRO A 2 5.40 4.54 -6.89
C PRO A 2 4.43 3.37 -6.75
N GLU A 3 4.93 2.17 -6.96
CA GLU A 3 4.07 0.98 -6.85
C GLU A 3 4.78 -0.15 -6.15
N TYR A 4 3.99 -1.07 -5.63
CA TYR A 4 4.46 -2.24 -4.92
C TYR A 4 3.56 -3.42 -5.26
N ASP A 5 4.17 -4.55 -5.67
CA ASP A 5 3.46 -5.78 -5.97
C ASP A 5 3.55 -6.73 -4.78
N TYR A 6 2.40 -7.20 -4.34
CA TYR A 6 2.28 -8.12 -3.21
C TYR A 6 1.62 -9.42 -3.67
N PHE A 7 2.27 -10.54 -3.40
CA PHE A 7 1.73 -11.86 -3.70
C PHE A 7 1.12 -12.46 -2.43
N ASN A 8 -0.19 -12.72 -2.47
CA ASN A 8 -0.91 -13.21 -1.29
C ASN A 8 -1.01 -14.74 -1.21
N GLY A 9 -0.30 -15.46 -2.10
CA GLY A 9 -0.33 -16.90 -2.18
C GLY A 9 -1.16 -17.41 -3.36
N ASP A 10 -2.13 -16.62 -3.84
CA ASP A 10 -3.01 -16.98 -4.95
C ASP A 10 -2.81 -16.08 -6.16
N ASN A 11 -2.70 -14.78 -5.93
CA ASN A 11 -2.58 -13.81 -7.01
C ASN A 11 -1.77 -12.60 -6.53
N PHE A 12 -1.33 -11.79 -7.49
CA PHE A 12 -0.63 -10.54 -7.20
C PHE A 12 -1.64 -9.42 -7.00
N ILE A 13 -1.36 -8.58 -6.01
CA ILE A 13 -2.08 -7.35 -5.75
C ILE A 13 -1.10 -6.22 -5.94
N THR A 14 -1.45 -5.23 -6.78
CA THR A 14 -0.60 -4.08 -7.04
C THR A 14 -1.15 -2.87 -6.30
N PHE A 15 -0.27 -2.19 -5.58
CA PHE A 15 -0.59 -0.93 -4.91
C PHE A 15 0.11 0.21 -5.63
N ASP A 16 -0.65 1.22 -6.05
CA ASP A 16 -0.09 2.46 -6.58
C ASP A 16 -0.28 3.55 -5.54
N LEU A 17 0.82 4.16 -5.12
CA LEU A 17 0.78 5.18 -4.07
C LEU A 17 0.27 6.50 -4.65
N ILE A 18 -0.85 6.98 -4.12
CA ILE A 18 -1.47 8.23 -4.57
C ILE A 18 -1.07 9.39 -3.68
N GLU A 19 -1.21 9.23 -2.38
CA GLU A 19 -0.98 10.34 -1.44
C GLU A 19 -0.62 9.81 -0.06
N ILE A 20 0.26 10.53 0.62
CA ILE A 20 0.53 10.33 2.04
C ILE A 20 0.14 11.63 2.74
N ASP A 21 -0.77 11.53 3.71
CA ASP A 21 -1.19 12.67 4.53
C ASP A 21 -0.59 12.50 5.93
N ASP A 22 0.51 13.20 6.18
CA ASP A 22 1.23 13.09 7.44
C ASP A 22 0.47 13.71 8.61
N GLU A 23 -0.37 14.69 8.35
CA GLU A 23 -1.17 15.32 9.40
C GLU A 23 -2.24 14.38 9.92
N LYS A 24 -2.98 13.75 8.99
CA LYS A 24 -4.05 12.81 9.35
C LYS A 24 -3.53 11.41 9.60
N ARG A 25 -2.27 11.15 9.29
CA ARG A 25 -1.65 9.82 9.35
C ARG A 25 -2.44 8.82 8.52
N GLU A 26 -2.61 9.15 7.26
CA GLU A 26 -3.32 8.32 6.31
C GLU A 26 -2.50 8.15 5.03
N VAL A 27 -2.70 7.01 4.38
CA VAL A 27 -2.10 6.74 3.07
C VAL A 27 -3.21 6.30 2.13
N THR A 28 -3.23 6.88 0.93
CA THR A 28 -4.20 6.55 -0.10
C THR A 28 -3.50 5.85 -1.24
N VAL A 29 -4.02 4.69 -1.62
CA VAL A 29 -3.45 3.87 -2.68
C VAL A 29 -4.54 3.41 -3.63
N ALA A 30 -4.18 3.18 -4.88
CA ALA A 30 -5.03 2.44 -5.81
C ALA A 30 -4.64 0.97 -5.68
N VAL A 31 -5.61 0.13 -5.39
CA VAL A 31 -5.41 -1.30 -5.21
C VAL A 31 -5.96 -2.03 -6.43
N SER A 32 -5.08 -2.75 -7.13
CA SER A 32 -5.47 -3.61 -8.24
C SER A 32 -5.44 -5.05 -7.78
N ASP A 33 -6.59 -5.67 -7.72
CA ASP A 33 -6.74 -7.06 -7.29
C ASP A 33 -7.60 -7.79 -8.30
N THR A 34 -7.03 -8.80 -8.95
CA THR A 34 -7.71 -9.63 -9.96
C THR A 34 -8.43 -8.80 -11.04
N GLY A 35 -7.75 -7.75 -11.52
CA GLY A 35 -8.29 -6.87 -12.56
C GLY A 35 -9.26 -5.82 -12.07
N ARG A 36 -9.54 -5.79 -10.78
CA ARG A 36 -10.39 -4.76 -10.17
C ARG A 36 -9.52 -3.71 -9.52
N ILE A 37 -9.81 -2.44 -9.79
CA ILE A 37 -9.07 -1.32 -9.23
C ILE A 37 -9.98 -0.53 -8.32
N SER A 38 -9.53 -0.27 -7.11
CA SER A 38 -10.24 0.57 -6.16
C SER A 38 -9.27 1.50 -5.45
N VAL A 39 -9.71 2.72 -5.16
CA VAL A 39 -8.92 3.68 -4.38
C VAL A 39 -9.32 3.51 -2.92
N ARG A 40 -8.34 3.30 -2.05
CA ARG A 40 -8.58 3.05 -0.63
C ARG A 40 -7.61 3.87 0.22
N THR A 41 -8.10 4.25 1.40
CA THR A 41 -7.31 5.00 2.38
C THR A 41 -7.13 4.12 3.61
N PHE A 42 -5.88 4.02 4.07
CA PHE A 42 -5.50 3.23 5.23
C PHE A 42 -4.82 4.11 6.27
N ASP A 43 -4.81 3.65 7.50
CA ASP A 43 -4.02 4.30 8.54
C ASP A 43 -2.54 4.16 8.22
N LEU A 44 -1.80 5.25 8.39
CA LEU A 44 -0.35 5.24 8.23
C LEU A 44 0.27 4.90 9.57
N LEU A 45 0.97 3.78 9.63
CA LEU A 45 1.56 3.26 10.84
C LEU A 45 3.08 3.36 10.79
N PHE A 46 3.72 3.26 11.95
CA PHE A 46 5.17 3.45 12.05
C PHE A 46 5.81 2.25 12.73
N ASP A 47 6.93 1.80 12.15
CA ASP A 47 7.79 0.77 12.70
C ASP A 47 9.20 1.39 12.76
N GLY A 48 9.53 1.98 13.91
CA GLY A 48 10.71 2.82 14.00
C GLY A 48 10.52 4.05 13.12
N ASN A 49 11.42 4.28 12.17
CA ASN A 49 11.29 5.36 11.19
C ASN A 49 10.75 4.87 9.84
N ARG A 50 10.27 3.63 9.78
CA ARG A 50 9.64 3.10 8.58
C ARG A 50 8.12 3.28 8.67
N ARG A 51 7.50 3.64 7.55
CA ARG A 51 6.04 3.83 7.47
C ARG A 51 5.42 2.66 6.74
N TYR A 52 4.26 2.21 7.19
CA TYR A 52 3.55 1.10 6.55
C TYR A 52 2.05 1.22 6.75
N PHE A 53 1.31 0.42 6.01
CA PHE A 53 -0.11 0.21 6.29
C PHE A 53 -0.38 -1.30 6.32
N GLU A 54 -1.51 -1.69 6.86
CA GLU A 54 -1.89 -3.09 6.98
C GLU A 54 -2.97 -3.43 5.97
N TYR A 55 -2.79 -4.55 5.29
CA TYR A 55 -3.71 -4.96 4.23
C TYR A 55 -4.21 -6.37 4.45
N GLY A 56 -5.55 -6.57 4.24
CA GLY A 56 -6.18 -7.87 4.26
C GLY A 56 -6.49 -8.37 5.66
N CYS A 57 -7.08 -9.57 5.71
CA CYS A 57 -7.53 -10.17 6.97
C CYS A 57 -6.38 -10.55 7.89
N SER A 58 -5.21 -10.78 7.33
CA SER A 58 -4.02 -11.16 8.09
C SER A 58 -3.17 -9.96 8.52
N TYR A 59 -3.63 -8.74 8.24
CA TYR A 59 -2.94 -7.50 8.60
C TYR A 59 -1.50 -7.49 8.09
N THR A 60 -1.31 -7.86 6.83
CA THR A 60 0.01 -7.87 6.20
C THR A 60 0.55 -6.44 6.14
N LYS A 61 1.77 -6.25 6.62
CA LYS A 61 2.42 -4.93 6.63
C LYS A 61 2.96 -4.62 5.25
N ILE A 62 2.50 -3.53 4.68
CA ILE A 62 2.97 -3.03 3.38
C ILE A 62 3.77 -1.76 3.64
N TYR A 63 5.09 -1.86 3.51
CA TYR A 63 6.01 -0.77 3.84
C TYR A 63 6.14 0.22 2.69
N ILE A 64 5.99 1.50 3.01
CA ILE A 64 6.02 2.57 2.00
C ILE A 64 7.40 2.63 1.31
N ASP A 65 8.48 2.37 2.06
CA ASP A 65 9.83 2.45 1.52
C ASP A 65 10.17 1.32 0.53
N GLU A 66 9.28 0.34 0.40
CA GLU A 66 9.46 -0.74 -0.58
C GLU A 66 8.78 -0.43 -1.92
N PHE A 67 8.02 0.66 -2.00
CA PHE A 67 7.43 1.09 -3.26
C PHE A 67 8.51 1.65 -4.18
N THR A 68 8.42 1.33 -5.46
CA THR A 68 9.41 1.77 -6.46
C THR A 68 8.71 2.52 -7.58
N GLU A 69 9.41 3.56 -8.09
CA GLU A 69 8.93 4.25 -9.29
C GLU A 69 9.21 3.38 -10.52
N GLU A 70 8.20 3.24 -11.35
CA GLU A 70 8.38 2.60 -12.65
C GLU A 70 8.54 3.65 -13.73
N ASN A 71 9.54 3.45 -14.58
CA ASN A 71 9.80 4.32 -15.72
C ASN A 71 9.25 3.73 -17.00
#